data_3dabb285288c7d680d3825948f480736
#
_entry.id   3dabb285288c7d680d3825948f480736
#
_cell.length_a   1.000
_cell.length_b   1.000
_cell.length_c   1.000
_cell.angle_alpha   90.00
_cell.angle_beta   90.00
_cell.angle_gamma   90.00
#
_symmetry.space_group_name_H-M   'P 1'
#
loop_
_entity.id
_entity.type
_entity.pdbx_description
1 polymer ?
#
loop_
_entity_poly.entity_id
_entity_poly.type
_entity_poly.pdbx_seq_one_letter_code
_entity_poly.pdbx_strand_id
1 'polypeptide(L)'
;MAIKHETELYAPLKAYFERYGYSIKGEVRTCDLVGLREGEDQPLIVEMKKTFNLALLLQGVERLRLSPNVYLAVERVRDKKGAVNQRWGELTGLCRRLGLGLITVVFYKTKAPLVEVLAEPGDAPPQVRSGARRREKLLLEFRERSGDYNTGGSTRVKLVTAYREKALRVAPAAAVVP
;
A
#
# COMPACT_ATOMS: atom_id res chain seq x y z
N MET A 1 9.66 -12.82 14.24
CA MET A 1 9.26 -12.24 15.55
C MET A 1 8.60 -10.91 15.25
N ALA A 2 7.52 -10.55 15.92
CA ALA A 2 6.90 -9.24 15.72
C ALA A 2 7.43 -8.26 16.77
N ILE A 3 7.67 -6.99 16.39
CA ILE A 3 8.06 -5.93 17.33
C ILE A 3 6.90 -5.58 18.26
N LYS A 4 7.25 -5.10 19.46
CA LYS A 4 6.26 -4.58 20.42
C LYS A 4 6.01 -3.09 20.19
N HIS A 5 7.07 -2.34 19.97
CA HIS A 5 7.06 -0.87 19.81
C HIS A 5 7.65 -0.43 18.46
N GLU A 6 7.16 0.66 17.90
CA GLU A 6 7.65 1.26 16.66
C GLU A 6 9.12 1.70 16.78
N THR A 7 9.54 2.09 17.97
CA THR A 7 10.93 2.49 18.27
C THR A 7 11.96 1.40 17.99
N GLU A 8 11.55 0.14 17.93
CA GLU A 8 12.45 -0.98 17.58
C GLU A 8 12.90 -0.93 16.12
N LEU A 9 12.19 -0.20 15.26
CA LEU A 9 12.58 0.02 13.86
C LEU A 9 13.79 0.96 13.74
N TYR A 10 13.98 1.86 14.70
CA TYR A 10 14.99 2.90 14.62
C TYR A 10 16.43 2.36 14.47
N ALA A 11 16.84 1.44 15.35
CA ALA A 11 18.23 0.94 15.35
C ALA A 11 18.62 0.21 14.04
N PRO A 12 17.80 -0.69 13.47
CA PRO A 12 18.07 -1.30 12.18
C PRO A 12 18.15 -0.29 11.03
N LEU A 13 17.25 0.69 10.99
CA LEU A 13 17.22 1.71 9.95
C LEU A 13 18.42 2.64 10.05
N LYS A 14 18.77 3.08 11.26
CA LYS A 14 19.97 3.87 11.51
C LYS A 14 21.19 3.13 11.01
N ALA A 15 21.43 1.89 11.44
CA ALA A 15 22.57 1.09 11.02
C ALA A 15 22.59 0.85 9.50
N TYR A 16 21.41 0.74 8.87
CA TYR A 16 21.30 0.60 7.44
C TYR A 16 21.81 1.84 6.72
N PHE A 17 21.31 3.03 7.05
CA PHE A 17 21.70 4.27 6.36
C PHE A 17 23.11 4.75 6.70
N GLU A 18 23.61 4.48 7.93
CA GLU A 18 24.98 4.77 8.28
C GLU A 18 26.01 4.04 7.39
N ARG A 19 25.69 2.83 6.90
CA ARG A 19 26.53 2.12 5.91
C ARG A 19 26.63 2.84 4.56
N TYR A 20 25.66 3.69 4.24
CA TYR A 20 25.66 4.52 3.04
C TYR A 20 26.19 5.93 3.28
N GLY A 21 26.84 6.16 4.44
CA GLY A 21 27.50 7.41 4.76
C GLY A 21 26.61 8.50 5.33
N TYR A 22 25.38 8.17 5.74
CA TYR A 22 24.51 9.12 6.42
C TYR A 22 24.87 9.26 7.90
N SER A 23 24.92 10.49 8.40
CA SER A 23 24.86 10.79 9.83
C SER A 23 23.40 10.85 10.26
N ILE A 24 22.97 9.96 11.16
CA ILE A 24 21.57 9.75 11.50
C ILE A 24 21.24 10.31 12.88
N LYS A 25 20.13 11.05 12.97
CA LYS A 25 19.51 11.48 14.24
C LYS A 25 18.04 11.12 14.27
N GLY A 26 17.56 10.68 15.41
CA GLY A 26 16.13 10.40 15.67
C GLY A 26 15.42 11.62 16.24
N GLU A 27 14.10 11.65 16.07
CA GLU A 27 13.20 12.67 16.64
C GLU A 27 13.67 14.10 16.35
N VAL A 28 14.01 14.38 15.08
CA VAL A 28 14.38 15.72 14.66
C VAL A 28 13.12 16.50 14.30
N ARG A 29 12.71 17.40 15.17
CA ARG A 29 11.43 18.10 15.12
C ARG A 29 10.27 17.11 15.09
N THR A 30 9.58 17.00 13.95
CA THR A 30 8.42 16.14 13.76
C THR A 30 8.72 14.90 12.89
N CYS A 31 10.01 14.62 12.62
CA CYS A 31 10.45 13.50 11.80
C CYS A 31 11.05 12.41 12.68
N ASP A 32 10.63 11.17 12.50
CA ASP A 32 11.08 10.03 13.30
C ASP A 32 12.59 9.77 13.14
N LEU A 33 13.11 9.89 11.89
CA LEU A 33 14.53 9.74 11.60
C LEU A 33 14.95 10.71 10.48
N VAL A 34 16.05 11.41 10.70
CA VAL A 34 16.66 12.31 9.72
C VAL A 34 18.12 11.96 9.52
N GLY A 35 18.55 11.89 8.27
CA GLY A 35 19.92 11.63 7.86
C GLY A 35 20.51 12.76 7.02
N LEU A 36 21.75 13.09 7.27
CA LEU A 36 22.54 14.00 6.44
C LEU A 36 23.76 13.24 5.90
N ARG A 37 24.09 13.46 4.65
CA ARG A 37 25.31 12.93 4.02
C ARG A 37 26.14 14.10 3.49
N GLU A 38 27.44 14.03 3.69
CA GLU A 38 28.37 15.07 3.21
C GLU A 38 28.25 15.21 1.68
N GLY A 39 28.19 16.44 1.21
CA GLY A 39 28.00 16.75 -0.21
C GLY A 39 26.58 16.66 -0.74
N GLU A 40 25.58 16.35 0.11
CA GLU A 40 24.17 16.36 -0.25
C GLU A 40 23.41 17.48 0.47
N ASP A 41 22.66 18.28 -0.29
CA ASP A 41 21.83 19.37 0.25
C ASP A 41 20.48 18.90 0.76
N GLN A 42 20.05 17.71 0.33
CA GLN A 42 18.72 17.17 0.65
C GLN A 42 18.80 16.16 1.78
N PRO A 43 18.11 16.40 2.90
CA PRO A 43 18.10 15.43 4.00
C PRO A 43 17.35 14.15 3.61
N LEU A 44 17.85 13.01 4.07
CA LEU A 44 17.08 11.80 4.16
C LEU A 44 16.06 11.94 5.29
N ILE A 45 14.79 11.63 5.03
CA ILE A 45 13.72 11.58 6.04
C ILE A 45 13.09 10.19 6.02
N VAL A 46 12.92 9.56 7.18
CA VAL A 46 12.24 8.29 7.30
C VAL A 46 11.15 8.40 8.36
N GLU A 47 9.91 8.13 7.99
CA GLU A 47 8.78 7.98 8.90
C GLU A 47 8.55 6.50 9.19
N MET A 48 8.31 6.16 10.44
CA MET A 48 8.25 4.77 10.91
C MET A 48 6.90 4.42 11.50
N LYS A 49 6.36 3.27 11.14
CA LYS A 49 5.17 2.68 11.75
C LYS A 49 5.28 1.16 11.83
N LYS A 50 4.63 0.57 12.81
CA LYS A 50 4.56 -0.88 12.89
C LYS A 50 3.90 -1.51 11.67
N THR A 51 2.86 -0.87 11.15
CA THR A 51 2.11 -1.32 9.96
C THR A 51 1.86 -0.16 9.02
N PHE A 52 1.86 -0.43 7.72
CA PHE A 52 1.50 0.57 6.73
C PHE A 52 0.03 0.97 6.90
N ASN A 53 -0.22 2.25 7.09
CA ASN A 53 -1.55 2.82 7.21
C ASN A 53 -1.62 4.22 6.56
N LEU A 54 -2.82 4.78 6.48
CA LEU A 54 -3.03 6.09 5.86
C LEU A 54 -2.29 7.21 6.61
N ALA A 55 -2.20 7.13 7.94
CA ALA A 55 -1.50 8.16 8.73
C ALA A 55 -0.02 8.24 8.34
N LEU A 56 0.66 7.09 8.23
CA LEU A 56 2.05 7.00 7.76
C LEU A 56 2.20 7.59 6.35
N LEU A 57 1.28 7.25 5.45
CA LEU A 57 1.31 7.76 4.08
C LEU A 57 1.18 9.29 4.04
N LEU A 58 0.25 9.86 4.82
CA LEU A 58 0.06 11.30 4.90
C LEU A 58 1.30 12.00 5.51
N GLN A 59 1.92 11.42 6.54
CA GLN A 59 3.20 11.91 7.07
C GLN A 59 4.26 11.97 5.98
N GLY A 60 4.45 10.88 5.22
CA GLY A 60 5.42 10.87 4.11
C GLY A 60 5.15 11.93 3.06
N VAL A 61 3.90 12.09 2.64
CA VAL A 61 3.52 13.14 1.67
C VAL A 61 3.81 14.55 2.21
N GLU A 62 3.56 14.78 3.50
CA GLU A 62 3.92 16.06 4.13
C GLU A 62 5.43 16.30 4.13
N ARG A 63 6.24 15.26 4.38
CA ARG A 63 7.72 15.37 4.38
C ARG A 63 8.31 15.65 3.01
N LEU A 64 7.61 15.32 1.92
CA LEU A 64 8.05 15.70 0.57
C LEU A 64 8.17 17.21 0.35
N ARG A 65 7.56 18.02 1.21
CA ARG A 65 7.78 19.48 1.23
C ARG A 65 9.14 19.88 1.77
N LEU A 66 9.78 19.01 2.54
CA LEU A 66 11.08 19.25 3.18
C LEU A 66 12.23 18.65 2.38
N SER A 67 12.00 17.51 1.74
CA SER A 67 13.01 16.80 0.94
C SER A 67 12.32 15.87 -0.06
N PRO A 68 12.88 15.67 -1.25
CA PRO A 68 12.46 14.59 -2.14
C PRO A 68 12.91 13.20 -1.67
N ASN A 69 13.83 13.10 -0.69
CA ASN A 69 14.43 11.87 -0.22
C ASN A 69 13.68 11.35 1.03
N VAL A 70 12.44 10.93 0.84
CA VAL A 70 11.53 10.49 1.92
C VAL A 70 11.20 9.02 1.78
N TYR A 71 11.40 8.26 2.87
CA TYR A 71 11.02 6.86 2.98
C TYR A 71 9.94 6.64 4.04
N LEU A 72 9.07 5.68 3.79
CA LEU A 72 8.19 5.07 4.77
C LEU A 72 8.76 3.72 5.18
N ALA A 73 8.92 3.49 6.47
CA ALA A 73 9.48 2.25 6.99
C ALA A 73 8.49 1.53 7.90
N VAL A 74 8.30 0.23 7.65
CA VAL A 74 7.36 -0.60 8.40
C VAL A 74 7.92 -1.98 8.70
N GLU A 75 7.38 -2.61 9.74
CA GLU A 75 7.67 -4.02 10.02
C GLU A 75 7.05 -4.93 8.96
N ARG A 76 7.79 -5.94 8.53
CA ARG A 76 7.28 -7.03 7.70
C ARG A 76 7.29 -8.34 8.49
N VAL A 77 6.12 -8.80 8.90
CA VAL A 77 5.96 -10.07 9.61
C VAL A 77 5.76 -11.19 8.60
N ARG A 78 6.70 -12.16 8.56
CA ARG A 78 6.67 -13.28 7.61
C ARG A 78 5.59 -14.31 7.90
N ASP A 79 5.25 -14.52 9.17
CA ASP A 79 4.48 -15.68 9.61
C ASP A 79 2.97 -15.41 9.75
N LYS A 80 2.51 -14.19 9.50
CA LYS A 80 1.09 -13.88 9.58
C LYS A 80 0.38 -14.17 8.26
N LYS A 81 -0.16 -15.36 8.16
CA LYS A 81 -1.28 -15.68 7.27
C LYS A 81 -2.53 -15.10 7.93
N GLY A 82 -3.08 -14.00 7.46
CA GLY A 82 -4.30 -13.46 8.06
C GLY A 82 -4.59 -12.00 7.69
N ALA A 83 -5.57 -11.39 8.33
CA ALA A 83 -6.28 -10.15 7.99
C ALA A 83 -5.42 -8.88 7.74
N VAL A 84 -4.14 -8.91 8.04
CA VAL A 84 -3.17 -7.86 7.68
C VAL A 84 -2.19 -8.40 6.64
N ASN A 85 -2.69 -9.06 5.62
CA ASN A 85 -1.88 -9.38 4.45
C ASN A 85 -1.69 -8.08 3.67
N GLN A 86 -0.62 -7.37 3.98
CA GLN A 86 -0.29 -6.15 3.26
C GLN A 86 0.12 -6.53 1.85
N ARG A 87 -0.61 -5.99 0.88
CA ARG A 87 -0.36 -6.20 -0.54
C ARG A 87 0.87 -5.39 -0.98
N TRP A 88 2.06 -5.91 -0.66
CA TRP A 88 3.33 -5.21 -0.83
C TRP A 88 3.52 -4.65 -2.23
N GLY A 89 3.16 -5.39 -3.28
CA GLY A 89 3.25 -4.90 -4.66
C GLY A 89 2.39 -3.66 -4.92
N GLU A 90 1.19 -3.59 -4.34
CA GLU A 90 0.30 -2.44 -4.48
C GLU A 90 0.80 -1.24 -3.66
N LEU A 91 1.29 -1.49 -2.43
CA LEU A 91 1.87 -0.45 -1.59
C LEU A 91 3.14 0.14 -2.21
N THR A 92 4.02 -0.71 -2.75
CA THR A 92 5.21 -0.28 -3.51
C THR A 92 4.81 0.58 -4.70
N GLY A 93 3.80 0.14 -5.48
CA GLY A 93 3.28 0.90 -6.61
C GLY A 93 2.66 2.24 -6.20
N LEU A 94 2.00 2.30 -5.04
CA LEU A 94 1.45 3.53 -4.49
C LEU A 94 2.57 4.51 -4.07
N CYS A 95 3.57 4.03 -3.32
CA CYS A 95 4.71 4.85 -2.91
C CYS A 95 5.44 5.44 -4.11
N ARG A 96 5.73 4.63 -5.15
CA ARG A 96 6.35 5.11 -6.40
C ARG A 96 5.53 6.20 -7.09
N ARG A 97 4.19 6.09 -7.12
CA ARG A 97 3.33 7.15 -7.70
C ARG A 97 3.38 8.46 -6.95
N LEU A 98 3.68 8.40 -5.66
CA LEU A 98 3.79 9.57 -4.80
C LEU A 98 5.24 10.09 -4.69
N GLY A 99 6.21 9.42 -5.32
CA GLY A 99 7.63 9.76 -5.21
C GLY A 99 8.27 9.36 -3.88
N LEU A 100 7.59 8.49 -3.09
CA LEU A 100 8.05 8.02 -1.78
C LEU A 100 8.82 6.70 -1.91
N GLY A 101 9.87 6.55 -1.09
CA GLY A 101 10.50 5.28 -0.84
C GLY A 101 9.67 4.41 0.11
N LEU A 102 9.86 3.09 0.04
CA LEU A 102 9.24 2.14 0.94
C LEU A 102 10.27 1.13 1.43
N ILE A 103 10.41 1.03 2.74
CA ILE A 103 11.31 0.11 3.41
C ILE A 103 10.52 -0.86 4.27
N THR A 104 10.92 -2.12 4.28
CA THR A 104 10.43 -3.10 5.23
C THR A 104 11.56 -3.61 6.12
N VAL A 105 11.26 -3.85 7.39
CA VAL A 105 12.19 -4.43 8.36
C VAL A 105 11.61 -5.75 8.86
N VAL A 106 12.37 -6.82 8.69
CA VAL A 106 12.02 -8.15 9.18
C VAL A 106 12.84 -8.46 10.41
N PHE A 107 12.19 -8.79 11.51
CA PHE A 107 12.84 -9.17 12.76
C PHE A 107 12.87 -10.68 12.93
N TYR A 108 14.01 -11.20 13.37
CA TYR A 108 14.26 -12.60 13.64
C TYR A 108 14.53 -12.84 15.13
N LYS A 109 14.35 -14.06 15.61
CA LYS A 109 14.66 -14.42 17.00
C LYS A 109 16.17 -14.51 17.25
N THR A 110 16.93 -14.97 16.27
CA THR A 110 18.34 -15.34 16.41
C THR A 110 19.28 -14.66 15.41
N LYS A 111 18.76 -13.81 14.54
CA LYS A 111 19.55 -13.09 13.50
C LYS A 111 19.31 -11.62 13.59
N ALA A 112 20.24 -10.83 13.07
CA ALA A 112 20.06 -9.40 12.90
C ALA A 112 18.83 -9.09 12.03
N PRO A 113 18.14 -7.98 12.31
CA PRO A 113 17.02 -7.52 11.48
C PRO A 113 17.45 -7.33 10.02
N LEU A 114 16.58 -7.71 9.09
CA LEU A 114 16.78 -7.48 7.67
C LEU A 114 16.02 -6.24 7.23
N VAL A 115 16.72 -5.26 6.70
CA VAL A 115 16.16 -4.06 6.07
C VAL A 115 16.11 -4.31 4.57
N GLU A 116 14.94 -4.16 3.97
CA GLU A 116 14.69 -4.37 2.55
C GLU A 116 13.99 -3.15 1.95
N VAL A 117 14.61 -2.52 0.96
CA VAL A 117 14.02 -1.40 0.22
C VAL A 117 13.17 -1.94 -0.92
N LEU A 118 11.87 -1.62 -0.91
CA LEU A 118 10.90 -2.04 -1.93
C LEU A 118 10.68 -0.97 -3.00
N ALA A 119 10.89 0.29 -2.66
CA ALA A 119 10.89 1.42 -3.57
C ALA A 119 11.89 2.46 -3.10
N GLU A 120 12.62 3.06 -4.04
CA GLU A 120 13.45 4.24 -3.80
C GLU A 120 12.60 5.51 -4.00
N PRO A 121 12.90 6.62 -3.29
CA PRO A 121 12.30 7.91 -3.59
C PRO A 121 12.60 8.32 -5.04
N GLY A 122 11.57 8.81 -5.74
CA GLY A 122 11.70 9.20 -7.14
C GLY A 122 11.71 8.05 -8.15
N ASP A 123 11.57 6.79 -7.71
CA ASP A 123 11.38 5.65 -8.61
C ASP A 123 10.21 5.89 -9.57
N ALA A 124 10.39 5.52 -10.83
CA ALA A 124 9.34 5.63 -11.82
C ALA A 124 8.07 4.90 -11.38
N PRO A 125 6.90 5.52 -11.51
CA PRO A 125 5.65 4.87 -11.17
C PRO A 125 5.42 3.66 -12.08
N PRO A 126 4.77 2.60 -11.56
CA PRO A 126 4.49 1.43 -12.37
C PRO A 126 3.59 1.83 -13.55
N GLN A 127 3.93 1.32 -14.72
CA GLN A 127 3.09 1.50 -15.90
C GLN A 127 1.71 0.89 -15.67
N VAL A 128 0.67 1.69 -15.82
CA VAL A 128 -0.70 1.22 -15.75
C VAL A 128 -1.00 0.46 -17.05
N ARG A 129 -1.02 -0.87 -16.97
CA ARG A 129 -1.48 -1.68 -18.10
C ARG A 129 -2.90 -1.25 -18.46
N SER A 130 -3.14 -0.99 -19.73
CA SER A 130 -4.46 -0.62 -20.22
C SER A 130 -5.51 -1.63 -19.75
N GLY A 131 -6.49 -1.16 -18.99
CA GLY A 131 -7.65 -1.94 -18.58
C GLY A 131 -8.73 -2.04 -19.68
N ALA A 132 -8.40 -1.83 -20.95
CA ALA A 132 -9.35 -1.72 -22.06
C ALA A 132 -10.37 -2.87 -22.09
N ARG A 133 -9.91 -4.12 -22.00
CA ARG A 133 -10.80 -5.29 -21.96
C ARG A 133 -11.71 -5.33 -20.73
N ARG A 134 -11.22 -4.88 -19.56
CA ARG A 134 -12.03 -4.80 -18.35
C ARG A 134 -13.06 -3.67 -18.45
N ARG A 135 -12.65 -2.54 -19.01
CA ARG A 135 -13.52 -1.39 -19.26
C ARG A 135 -14.62 -1.77 -20.26
N GLU A 136 -14.29 -2.46 -21.35
CA GLU A 136 -15.27 -2.94 -22.31
C GLU A 136 -16.31 -3.86 -21.69
N LYS A 137 -15.88 -4.83 -20.87
CA LYS A 137 -16.82 -5.70 -20.11
C LYS A 137 -17.70 -4.91 -19.15
N LEU A 138 -17.15 -3.89 -18.47
CA LEU A 138 -17.91 -3.02 -17.59
C LEU A 138 -18.98 -2.24 -18.37
N LEU A 139 -18.61 -1.66 -19.51
CA LEU A 139 -19.53 -0.91 -20.36
C LEU A 139 -20.60 -1.81 -20.98
N LEU A 140 -20.24 -3.03 -21.37
CA LEU A 140 -21.19 -4.01 -21.88
C LEU A 140 -22.20 -4.38 -20.79
N GLU A 141 -21.75 -4.73 -19.59
CA GLU A 141 -22.61 -5.04 -18.45
C GLU A 141 -23.58 -3.89 -18.15
N PHE A 142 -23.08 -2.65 -18.14
CA PHE A 142 -23.89 -1.46 -17.91
C PHE A 142 -24.99 -1.27 -18.97
N ARG A 143 -24.63 -1.39 -20.26
CA ARG A 143 -25.56 -1.18 -21.38
C ARG A 143 -26.60 -2.28 -21.49
N GLU A 144 -26.26 -3.50 -21.12
CA GLU A 144 -27.14 -4.65 -21.23
C GLU A 144 -28.12 -4.81 -20.08
N ARG A 145 -27.96 -4.09 -18.99
CA ARG A 145 -28.98 -4.01 -17.94
C ARG A 145 -30.12 -3.09 -18.38
N SER A 146 -31.36 -3.50 -18.14
CA SER A 146 -32.55 -2.67 -18.44
C SER A 146 -32.86 -1.68 -17.33
N GLY A 147 -32.34 -1.88 -16.12
CA GLY A 147 -32.61 -1.02 -14.98
C GLY A 147 -31.54 -1.09 -13.88
N ASP A 148 -31.65 -0.22 -12.89
CA ASP A 148 -30.81 -0.17 -11.72
C ASP A 148 -31.40 -0.96 -10.56
N TYR A 149 -31.11 -2.25 -10.55
CA TYR A 149 -31.68 -3.20 -9.58
C TYR A 149 -30.79 -3.48 -8.38
N ASN A 150 -29.56 -2.94 -8.37
CA ASN A 150 -28.60 -3.18 -7.32
C ASN A 150 -28.25 -1.89 -6.60
N THR A 151 -28.29 -1.92 -5.27
CA THR A 151 -27.84 -0.79 -4.47
C THR A 151 -26.32 -0.82 -4.38
N GLY A 152 -25.65 0.29 -4.73
CA GLY A 152 -24.20 0.46 -4.58
C GLY A 152 -23.77 0.26 -3.13
N GLY A 153 -22.62 -0.39 -2.92
CA GLY A 153 -22.09 -0.68 -1.57
C GLY A 153 -22.70 -1.90 -0.88
N SER A 154 -23.66 -2.58 -1.51
CA SER A 154 -24.23 -3.82 -0.98
C SER A 154 -23.17 -4.91 -0.86
N THR A 155 -23.16 -5.61 0.30
CA THR A 155 -22.31 -6.78 0.54
C THR A 155 -23.15 -8.00 0.85
N ARG A 156 -22.72 -9.19 0.41
CA ARG A 156 -23.39 -10.48 0.66
C ARG A 156 -24.80 -10.60 0.06
N VAL A 157 -25.13 -9.78 -0.92
CA VAL A 157 -26.41 -9.81 -1.65
C VAL A 157 -26.18 -10.39 -3.03
N LYS A 158 -27.13 -11.21 -3.53
CA LYS A 158 -27.07 -11.66 -4.93
C LYS A 158 -27.39 -10.49 -5.85
N LEU A 159 -26.38 -10.08 -6.62
CA LEU A 159 -26.54 -9.00 -7.59
C LEU A 159 -27.33 -9.47 -8.82
N VAL A 160 -28.17 -8.60 -9.35
CA VAL A 160 -28.80 -8.77 -10.67
C VAL A 160 -27.78 -8.32 -11.71
N THR A 161 -27.27 -9.27 -12.50
CA THR A 161 -26.40 -9.02 -13.64
C THR A 161 -27.20 -9.03 -14.93
N ALA A 162 -26.67 -8.47 -16.01
CA ALA A 162 -27.32 -8.54 -17.35
C ALA A 162 -27.69 -9.98 -17.74
N TYR A 163 -26.80 -10.94 -17.44
CA TYR A 163 -27.06 -12.37 -17.66
C TYR A 163 -28.26 -12.89 -16.84
N ARG A 164 -28.30 -12.57 -15.52
CA ARG A 164 -29.39 -13.00 -14.65
C ARG A 164 -30.71 -12.37 -15.04
N GLU A 165 -30.72 -11.13 -15.43
CA GLU A 165 -31.89 -10.44 -15.92
C GLU A 165 -32.45 -11.13 -17.18
N LYS A 166 -31.60 -11.44 -18.15
CA LYS A 166 -31.99 -12.20 -19.35
C LYS A 166 -32.49 -13.58 -19.02
N ALA A 167 -31.82 -14.30 -18.11
CA ALA A 167 -32.27 -15.64 -17.68
C ALA A 167 -33.62 -15.60 -16.98
N LEU A 168 -33.90 -14.61 -16.16
CA LEU A 168 -35.21 -14.44 -15.50
C LEU A 168 -36.35 -14.11 -16.49
N ARG A 169 -36.05 -13.41 -17.59
CA ARG A 169 -37.03 -13.12 -18.65
C ARG A 169 -37.38 -14.36 -19.48
N VAL A 170 -36.44 -15.29 -19.63
CA VAL A 170 -36.61 -16.50 -20.43
C VAL A 170 -37.17 -17.66 -19.60
N ALA A 171 -36.97 -17.66 -18.28
CA ALA A 171 -37.56 -18.68 -17.42
C ALA A 171 -39.09 -18.59 -17.48
N PRO A 172 -39.79 -19.66 -17.87
CA PRO A 172 -41.25 -19.67 -17.85
C PRO A 172 -41.71 -19.37 -16.43
N ALA A 173 -42.71 -18.51 -16.27
CA ALA A 173 -43.34 -18.29 -14.99
C ALA A 173 -43.74 -19.67 -14.44
N ALA A 174 -43.05 -20.12 -13.39
CA ALA A 174 -43.42 -21.36 -12.73
C ALA A 174 -44.88 -21.18 -12.30
N ALA A 175 -45.78 -21.98 -12.87
CA ALA A 175 -47.19 -21.94 -12.56
C ALA A 175 -47.33 -22.05 -11.04
N VAL A 176 -47.84 -21.02 -10.41
CA VAL A 176 -48.35 -21.11 -9.05
C VAL A 176 -49.57 -22.02 -9.16
N VAL A 177 -49.34 -23.29 -8.85
CA VAL A 177 -50.44 -24.23 -8.69
C VAL A 177 -51.09 -23.87 -7.35
N PRO A 178 -52.43 -23.66 -7.32
CA PRO A 178 -53.18 -23.27 -6.14
C PRO A 178 -53.13 -24.33 -5.04
#